data_525b33d1699caee43b0e1ada9fa52dd7
#
_entry.id   525b33d1699caee43b0e1ada9fa52dd7
#
_cell.length_a   1.000
_cell.length_b   1.000
_cell.length_c   1.000
_cell.angle_alpha   90.00
_cell.angle_beta   90.00
_cell.angle_gamma   90.00
#
_symmetry.space_group_name_H-M   'P 1'
#
loop_
_entity.id
_entity.type
_entity.pdbx_description
1 polymer ?
#
loop_
_entity_poly.entity_id
_entity_poly.type
_entity_poly.pdbx_seq_one_letter_code
_entity_poly.pdbx_strand_id
1 'polypeptide(L)'
;MTAPERIQSARRLAGMTQQELAERSGVRQPNIAAYENGRRQPSPAMLARLLDAARPRPSVLLARFREQVLEIAARNHAGGVRVFGSIARGEDGPDSDVDLLVTFEPEASLLDQAGLVAELEDLLGAHVDVVSDRALKDRDVAIRAEAVPL
;
A
#
# COMPACT_ATOMS: atom_id res chain seq x y z
N MET A 1 5.58 -17.52 -14.45
CA MET A 1 5.61 -16.21 -15.14
C MET A 1 6.98 -15.95 -15.75
N THR A 2 7.00 -15.51 -16.99
CA THR A 2 8.21 -15.05 -17.70
C THR A 2 8.65 -13.67 -17.19
N ALA A 3 9.90 -13.27 -17.50
CA ALA A 3 10.36 -11.93 -17.13
C ALA A 3 9.49 -10.80 -17.71
N PRO A 4 9.08 -10.82 -18.99
CA PRO A 4 8.13 -9.86 -19.54
C PRO A 4 6.82 -9.76 -18.74
N GLU A 5 6.20 -10.88 -18.43
CA GLU A 5 4.96 -10.95 -17.67
C GLU A 5 5.12 -10.40 -16.25
N ARG A 6 6.25 -10.71 -15.60
CA ARG A 6 6.56 -10.20 -14.25
C ARG A 6 6.69 -8.68 -14.23
N ILE A 7 7.42 -8.10 -15.17
CA ILE A 7 7.60 -6.64 -15.26
C ILE A 7 6.26 -5.97 -15.52
N GLN A 8 5.52 -6.44 -16.52
CA GLN A 8 4.24 -5.87 -16.89
C GLN A 8 3.22 -5.97 -15.76
N SER A 9 3.15 -7.12 -15.09
CA SER A 9 2.22 -7.36 -13.98
C SER A 9 2.55 -6.46 -12.78
N ALA A 10 3.83 -6.37 -12.39
CA ALA A 10 4.26 -5.52 -11.29
C ALA A 10 3.96 -4.04 -11.57
N ARG A 11 4.27 -3.57 -12.78
CA ARG A 11 4.00 -2.20 -13.18
C ARG A 11 2.50 -1.87 -13.14
N ARG A 12 1.67 -2.76 -13.66
CA ARG A 12 0.20 -2.57 -13.67
C ARG A 12 -0.39 -2.62 -12.27
N LEU A 13 0.10 -3.50 -11.42
CA LEU A 13 -0.30 -3.57 -10.02
C LEU A 13 0.00 -2.25 -9.29
N ALA A 14 1.13 -1.64 -9.59
CA ALA A 14 1.53 -0.35 -9.04
C ALA A 14 0.81 0.85 -9.70
N GLY A 15 -0.05 0.62 -10.70
CA GLY A 15 -0.76 1.68 -11.40
C GLY A 15 0.14 2.58 -12.26
N MET A 16 1.30 2.07 -12.68
CA MET A 16 2.31 2.87 -13.41
C MET A 16 2.19 2.69 -14.92
N THR A 17 2.49 3.77 -15.65
CA THR A 17 2.83 3.74 -17.06
C THR A 17 4.27 3.24 -17.25
N GLN A 18 4.63 2.85 -18.48
CA GLN A 18 6.02 2.51 -18.81
C GLN A 18 6.97 3.70 -18.61
N GLN A 19 6.49 4.92 -18.85
CA GLN A 19 7.26 6.14 -18.64
C GLN A 19 7.54 6.38 -17.15
N GLU A 20 6.55 6.20 -16.29
CA GLU A 20 6.72 6.32 -14.84
C GLU A 20 7.68 5.27 -14.30
N LEU A 21 7.62 4.03 -14.80
CA LEU A 21 8.58 3.00 -14.43
C LEU A 21 9.99 3.36 -14.91
N ALA A 22 10.11 3.95 -16.10
CA ALA A 22 11.39 4.44 -16.63
C ALA A 22 12.00 5.51 -15.70
N GLU A 23 11.21 6.48 -15.29
CA GLU A 23 11.65 7.55 -14.38
C GLU A 23 12.09 7.01 -13.02
N ARG A 24 11.32 6.07 -12.45
CA ARG A 24 11.63 5.47 -11.14
C ARG A 24 12.82 4.51 -11.17
N SER A 25 12.97 3.75 -12.25
CA SER A 25 14.04 2.75 -12.38
C SER A 25 15.34 3.32 -12.94
N GLY A 26 15.27 4.48 -13.60
CA GLY A 26 16.39 5.01 -14.38
C GLY A 26 16.66 4.22 -15.67
N VAL A 27 15.74 3.37 -16.10
CA VAL A 27 15.80 2.59 -17.33
C VAL A 27 14.99 3.30 -18.40
N ARG A 28 15.54 3.44 -19.60
CA ARG A 28 14.87 4.14 -20.69
C ARG A 28 13.57 3.42 -21.10
N GLN A 29 12.50 4.18 -21.31
CA GLN A 29 11.18 3.64 -21.66
C GLN A 29 11.20 2.67 -22.86
N PRO A 30 11.93 2.93 -23.98
CA PRO A 30 12.00 1.96 -25.07
C PRO A 30 12.59 0.59 -24.67
N ASN A 31 13.51 0.57 -23.70
CA ASN A 31 14.06 -0.67 -23.16
C ASN A 31 13.00 -1.42 -22.34
N ILE A 32 12.22 -0.71 -21.52
CA ILE A 32 11.11 -1.31 -20.78
C ILE A 32 10.09 -1.92 -21.72
N ALA A 33 9.71 -1.19 -22.77
CA ALA A 33 8.81 -1.71 -23.80
C ALA A 33 9.35 -2.97 -24.47
N ALA A 34 10.66 -3.00 -24.81
CA ALA A 34 11.31 -4.16 -25.38
C ALA A 34 11.33 -5.36 -24.43
N TYR A 35 11.51 -5.14 -23.12
CA TYR A 35 11.43 -6.20 -22.11
C TYR A 35 10.01 -6.73 -21.97
N GLU A 36 9.01 -5.86 -21.86
CA GLU A 36 7.62 -6.27 -21.69
C GLU A 36 7.03 -7.02 -22.89
N ASN A 37 7.48 -6.72 -24.10
CA ASN A 37 7.02 -7.43 -25.32
C ASN A 37 7.91 -8.62 -25.72
N GLY A 38 8.92 -8.95 -24.93
CA GLY A 38 9.80 -10.09 -25.15
C GLY A 38 10.84 -9.92 -26.24
N ARG A 39 10.97 -8.72 -26.83
CA ARG A 39 11.99 -8.44 -27.86
C ARG A 39 13.41 -8.44 -27.30
N ARG A 40 13.54 -8.19 -26.02
CA ARG A 40 14.82 -8.18 -25.30
C ARG A 40 14.65 -8.85 -23.94
N GLN A 41 15.64 -9.64 -23.54
CA GLN A 41 15.67 -10.25 -22.22
C GLN A 41 16.44 -9.36 -21.24
N PRO A 42 15.87 -9.02 -20.08
CA PRO A 42 16.62 -8.33 -19.03
C PRO A 42 17.60 -9.31 -18.37
N SER A 43 18.75 -8.80 -17.93
CA SER A 43 19.61 -9.55 -17.02
C SER A 43 18.89 -9.76 -15.67
N PRO A 44 19.31 -10.75 -14.85
CA PRO A 44 18.74 -10.92 -13.49
C PRO A 44 18.81 -9.66 -12.66
N ALA A 45 19.91 -8.92 -12.72
CA ALA A 45 20.08 -7.64 -12.01
C ALA A 45 19.13 -6.55 -12.53
N MET A 46 18.93 -6.48 -13.84
CA MET A 46 18.00 -5.54 -14.47
C MET A 46 16.55 -5.87 -14.10
N LEU A 47 16.20 -7.16 -14.13
CA LEU A 47 14.87 -7.62 -13.71
C LEU A 47 14.59 -7.24 -12.25
N ALA A 48 15.53 -7.50 -11.34
CA ALA A 48 15.41 -7.12 -9.94
C ALA A 48 15.23 -5.61 -9.77
N ARG A 49 15.99 -4.81 -10.50
CA ARG A 49 15.90 -3.35 -10.49
C ARG A 49 14.52 -2.85 -10.94
N LEU A 50 13.99 -3.41 -12.01
CA LEU A 50 12.66 -3.04 -12.52
C LEU A 50 11.54 -3.45 -11.56
N LEU A 51 11.62 -4.66 -10.99
CA LEU A 51 10.62 -5.13 -10.03
C LEU A 51 10.64 -4.31 -8.74
N ASP A 52 11.81 -3.90 -8.26
CA ASP A 52 11.94 -3.03 -7.10
C ASP A 52 11.34 -1.64 -7.39
N ALA A 53 11.63 -1.06 -8.54
CA ALA A 53 11.07 0.23 -8.96
C ALA A 53 9.55 0.17 -9.18
N ALA A 54 9.01 -1.00 -9.51
CA ALA A 54 7.58 -1.24 -9.72
C ALA A 54 6.82 -1.62 -8.44
N ARG A 55 7.45 -1.54 -7.26
CA ARG A 55 6.73 -1.79 -6.00
C ARG A 55 5.59 -0.78 -5.82
N PRO A 56 4.37 -1.23 -5.55
CA PRO A 56 3.24 -0.32 -5.36
C PRO A 56 3.39 0.51 -4.09
N ARG A 57 2.86 1.72 -4.12
CA ARG A 57 2.70 2.53 -2.90
C ARG A 57 1.56 1.98 -2.06
N PRO A 58 1.62 2.10 -0.74
CA PRO A 58 0.51 1.69 0.13
C PRO A 58 -0.83 2.34 -0.22
N SER A 59 -0.85 3.59 -0.65
CA SER A 59 -2.07 4.27 -1.12
C SER A 59 -2.74 3.55 -2.29
N VAL A 60 -1.96 3.04 -3.23
CA VAL A 60 -2.47 2.28 -4.39
C VAL A 60 -3.06 0.94 -3.91
N LEU A 61 -2.40 0.26 -2.98
CA LEU A 61 -2.88 -1.00 -2.42
C LEU A 61 -4.15 -0.81 -1.60
N LEU A 62 -4.23 0.25 -0.79
CA LEU A 62 -5.44 0.59 -0.03
C LEU A 62 -6.63 0.84 -0.95
N ALA A 63 -6.43 1.58 -2.04
CA ALA A 63 -7.49 1.83 -3.01
C ALA A 63 -7.95 0.53 -3.69
N ARG A 64 -7.01 -0.32 -4.08
CA ARG A 64 -7.28 -1.59 -4.75
C ARG A 64 -7.99 -2.60 -3.85
N PHE A 65 -7.56 -2.71 -2.60
CA PHE A 65 -8.07 -3.68 -1.64
C PHE A 65 -9.02 -3.07 -0.60
N ARG A 66 -9.62 -1.93 -0.94
CA ARG A 66 -10.48 -1.17 -0.03
C ARG A 66 -11.57 -2.05 0.62
N GLU A 67 -12.27 -2.84 -0.18
CA GLU A 67 -13.34 -3.71 0.33
C GLU A 67 -12.82 -4.74 1.31
N GLN A 68 -11.70 -5.41 0.98
CA GLN A 68 -11.07 -6.38 1.85
C GLN A 68 -10.57 -5.75 3.16
N VAL A 69 -10.03 -4.52 3.09
CA VAL A 69 -9.63 -3.78 4.29
C VAL A 69 -10.81 -3.53 5.21
N LEU A 70 -11.94 -3.09 4.65
CA LEU A 70 -13.16 -2.84 5.42
C LEU A 70 -13.76 -4.13 6.01
N GLU A 71 -13.71 -5.25 5.27
CA GLU A 71 -14.15 -6.56 5.76
C GLU A 71 -13.25 -7.07 6.91
N ILE A 72 -11.94 -6.93 6.78
CA ILE A 72 -10.98 -7.29 7.83
C ILE A 72 -11.24 -6.45 9.08
N ALA A 73 -11.46 -5.15 8.93
CA ALA A 73 -11.80 -4.27 10.04
C ALA A 73 -13.08 -4.74 10.75
N ALA A 74 -14.13 -5.02 10.01
CA ALA A 74 -15.41 -5.50 10.56
C ALA A 74 -15.27 -6.82 11.34
N ARG A 75 -14.48 -7.77 10.81
CA ARG A 75 -14.20 -9.05 11.52
C ARG A 75 -13.47 -8.84 12.84
N ASN A 76 -12.71 -7.79 12.96
CA ASN A 76 -11.95 -7.45 14.16
C ASN A 76 -12.64 -6.35 15.00
N HIS A 77 -13.95 -6.24 14.87
CA HIS A 77 -14.78 -5.28 15.62
C HIS A 77 -14.35 -3.82 15.49
N ALA A 78 -13.88 -3.44 14.29
CA ALA A 78 -13.48 -2.09 13.96
C ALA A 78 -14.29 -1.53 12.77
N GLY A 79 -14.54 -0.24 12.82
CA GLY A 79 -15.23 0.49 11.76
C GLY A 79 -14.71 1.92 11.65
N GLY A 80 -15.37 2.73 10.85
CA GLY A 80 -14.99 4.13 10.66
C GLY A 80 -13.53 4.28 10.24
N VAL A 81 -13.06 3.40 9.35
CA VAL A 81 -11.65 3.35 8.93
C VAL A 81 -11.27 4.63 8.20
N ARG A 82 -10.25 5.29 8.70
CA ARG A 82 -9.69 6.53 8.16
C ARG A 82 -8.18 6.38 8.02
N VAL A 83 -7.61 7.06 7.07
CA VAL A 83 -6.18 7.06 6.81
C VAL A 83 -5.60 8.39 7.27
N PHE A 84 -4.46 8.38 7.93
CA PHE A 84 -3.70 9.58 8.26
C PHE A 84 -2.21 9.38 7.91
N GLY A 85 -1.36 10.32 8.27
CA GLY A 85 0.07 10.25 7.96
C GLY A 85 0.38 10.52 6.49
N SER A 86 1.46 9.92 5.99
CA SER A 86 1.98 10.19 4.65
C SER A 86 0.97 9.89 3.54
N ILE A 87 0.15 8.85 3.70
CA ILE A 87 -0.87 8.48 2.71
C ILE A 87 -1.94 9.57 2.59
N ALA A 88 -2.42 10.09 3.72
CA ALA A 88 -3.42 11.15 3.73
C ALA A 88 -2.90 12.44 3.10
N ARG A 89 -1.61 12.71 3.23
CA ARG A 89 -0.95 13.87 2.61
C ARG A 89 -0.55 13.67 1.14
N GLY A 90 -0.72 12.45 0.61
CA GLY A 90 -0.28 12.12 -0.75
C GLY A 90 1.24 12.04 -0.91
N GLU A 91 1.96 11.78 0.16
CA GLU A 91 3.43 11.78 0.24
C GLU A 91 4.02 10.37 0.38
N ASP A 92 3.20 9.32 0.33
CA ASP A 92 3.67 7.96 0.53
C ASP A 92 4.54 7.46 -0.62
N GLY A 93 5.51 6.66 -0.26
CA GLY A 93 6.35 5.89 -1.18
C GLY A 93 6.19 4.38 -0.94
N PRO A 94 6.88 3.53 -1.73
CA PRO A 94 6.78 2.07 -1.61
C PRO A 94 7.16 1.51 -0.23
N ASP A 95 7.97 2.23 0.54
CA ASP A 95 8.42 1.82 1.88
C ASP A 95 7.66 2.53 3.01
N SER A 96 6.64 3.32 2.68
CA SER A 96 5.85 4.02 3.70
C SER A 96 4.99 3.05 4.50
N ASP A 97 4.78 3.38 5.77
CA ASP A 97 3.83 2.69 6.63
C ASP A 97 2.40 3.11 6.31
N VAL A 98 1.46 2.27 6.71
CA VAL A 98 0.03 2.57 6.64
C VAL A 98 -0.46 2.98 8.01
N ASP A 99 -0.92 4.21 8.14
CA ASP A 99 -1.43 4.76 9.39
C ASP A 99 -2.96 4.85 9.34
N LEU A 100 -3.63 4.04 10.14
CA LEU A 100 -5.08 3.95 10.19
C LEU A 100 -5.63 4.44 11.53
N LEU A 101 -6.67 5.24 11.45
CA LEU A 101 -7.49 5.64 12.58
C LEU A 101 -8.83 4.91 12.48
N VAL A 102 -9.17 4.12 13.49
CA VAL A 102 -10.37 3.29 13.49
C VAL A 102 -11.19 3.51 14.75
N THR A 103 -12.47 3.18 14.68
CA THR A 103 -13.37 3.13 15.82
C THR A 103 -13.63 1.66 16.16
N PHE A 104 -13.12 1.20 17.30
CA PHE A 104 -13.42 -0.14 17.79
C PHE A 104 -14.78 -0.17 18.50
N GLU A 105 -15.51 -1.27 18.34
CA GLU A 105 -16.72 -1.55 19.11
C GLU A 105 -16.38 -1.70 20.60
N PRO A 106 -17.34 -1.43 21.51
CA PRO A 106 -17.10 -1.50 22.97
C PRO A 106 -16.59 -2.86 23.46
N GLU A 107 -17.00 -3.94 22.82
CA GLU A 107 -16.60 -5.32 23.12
C GLU A 107 -15.27 -5.73 22.52
N ALA A 108 -14.66 -4.91 21.66
CA ALA A 108 -13.38 -5.21 21.05
C ALA A 108 -12.26 -5.34 22.10
N SER A 109 -11.41 -6.33 21.89
CA SER A 109 -10.26 -6.63 22.75
C SER A 109 -8.94 -6.23 22.12
N LEU A 110 -7.85 -6.33 22.90
CA LEU A 110 -6.50 -6.17 22.36
C LEU A 110 -6.15 -7.25 21.31
N LEU A 111 -6.78 -8.43 21.40
CA LEU A 111 -6.60 -9.48 20.37
C LEU A 111 -7.24 -9.06 19.05
N ASP A 112 -8.37 -8.35 19.07
CA ASP A 112 -8.99 -7.82 17.87
C ASP A 112 -8.08 -6.76 17.20
N GLN A 113 -7.50 -5.90 17.99
CA GLN A 113 -6.54 -4.91 17.47
C GLN A 113 -5.31 -5.57 16.88
N ALA A 114 -4.72 -6.54 17.55
CA ALA A 114 -3.57 -7.30 17.06
C ALA A 114 -3.90 -8.10 15.80
N GLY A 115 -5.08 -8.73 15.77
CA GLY A 115 -5.58 -9.45 14.60
C GLY A 115 -5.79 -8.54 13.39
N LEU A 116 -6.36 -7.37 13.61
CA LEU A 116 -6.54 -6.35 12.57
C LEU A 116 -5.19 -5.95 11.94
N VAL A 117 -4.20 -5.62 12.75
CA VAL A 117 -2.86 -5.27 12.27
C VAL A 117 -2.25 -6.41 11.46
N ALA A 118 -2.24 -7.63 12.01
CA ALA A 118 -1.64 -8.79 11.34
C ALA A 118 -2.30 -9.11 10.00
N GLU A 119 -3.62 -9.11 9.93
CA GLU A 119 -4.35 -9.40 8.69
C GLU A 119 -4.15 -8.30 7.64
N LEU A 120 -4.11 -7.03 8.04
CA LEU A 120 -3.85 -5.92 7.13
C LEU A 120 -2.41 -5.93 6.63
N GLU A 121 -1.43 -6.23 7.46
CA GLU A 121 -0.03 -6.37 7.04
C GLU A 121 0.15 -7.51 6.04
N ASP A 122 -0.53 -8.65 6.25
CA ASP A 122 -0.51 -9.76 5.30
C ASP A 122 -1.14 -9.37 3.95
N LEU A 123 -2.26 -8.64 3.97
CA LEU A 123 -2.95 -8.20 2.76
C LEU A 123 -2.14 -7.16 1.97
N LEU A 124 -1.58 -6.17 2.67
CA LEU A 124 -0.96 -4.99 2.05
C LEU A 124 0.55 -5.14 1.83
N GLY A 125 1.19 -6.09 2.52
CA GLY A 125 2.64 -6.26 2.45
C GLY A 125 3.42 -5.04 2.95
N ALA A 126 2.82 -4.25 3.85
CA ALA A 126 3.39 -3.04 4.44
C ALA A 126 3.15 -3.04 5.94
N HIS A 127 3.98 -2.31 6.69
CA HIS A 127 3.76 -2.10 8.13
C HIS A 127 2.49 -1.27 8.33
N VAL A 128 1.63 -1.70 9.26
CA VAL A 128 0.34 -1.06 9.55
C VAL A 128 0.29 -0.64 11.02
N ASP A 129 0.11 0.66 11.25
CA ASP A 129 -0.16 1.23 12.56
C ASP A 129 -1.65 1.54 12.68
N VAL A 130 -2.29 0.95 13.67
CA VAL A 130 -3.70 1.16 13.96
C VAL A 130 -3.85 1.94 15.26
N VAL A 131 -4.51 3.09 15.17
CA VAL A 131 -4.84 3.93 16.32
C VAL A 131 -6.35 3.92 16.52
N SER A 132 -6.78 3.64 17.75
CA SER A 132 -8.18 3.79 18.14
C SER A 132 -8.52 5.27 18.37
N ASP A 133 -9.60 5.76 17.77
CA ASP A 133 -10.03 7.14 17.95
C ASP A 133 -10.42 7.46 19.41
N ARG A 134 -10.85 6.44 20.16
CA ARG A 134 -11.14 6.56 21.59
C ARG A 134 -9.90 6.73 22.47
N ALA A 135 -8.72 6.33 21.95
CA ALA A 135 -7.44 6.49 22.65
C ALA A 135 -6.79 7.86 22.39
N LEU A 136 -7.33 8.64 21.46
CA LEU A 136 -6.80 9.96 21.12
C LEU A 136 -7.07 10.95 22.27
N LYS A 137 -6.04 11.71 22.61
CA LYS A 137 -6.08 12.80 23.59
C LYS A 137 -6.12 14.15 22.86
N ASP A 138 -6.33 15.23 23.61
CA ASP A 138 -6.34 16.59 23.05
C ASP A 138 -5.06 16.94 22.29
N ARG A 139 -3.92 16.37 22.70
CA ARG A 139 -2.63 16.53 22.00
C ARG A 139 -2.58 15.86 20.60
N ASP A 140 -3.53 14.96 20.32
CA ASP A 140 -3.57 14.19 19.09
C ASP A 140 -4.55 14.80 18.05
N VAL A 141 -4.91 16.08 18.24
CA VAL A 141 -5.83 16.82 17.34
C VAL A 141 -5.36 16.76 15.88
N ALA A 142 -4.06 16.78 15.64
CA ALA A 142 -3.49 16.71 14.30
C ALA A 142 -3.87 15.41 13.55
N ILE A 143 -3.90 14.29 14.25
CA ILE A 143 -4.31 12.99 13.66
C ILE A 143 -5.76 13.05 13.20
N ARG A 144 -6.66 13.57 14.03
CA ARG A 144 -8.09 13.70 13.68
C ARG A 144 -8.33 14.66 12.54
N ALA A 145 -7.60 15.78 12.51
CA ALA A 145 -7.73 16.79 11.48
C ALA A 145 -7.21 16.31 10.12
N GLU A 146 -6.15 15.48 10.10
CA GLU A 146 -5.52 14.94 8.91
C GLU A 146 -6.27 13.72 8.36
N ALA A 147 -6.91 12.93 9.21
CA ALA A 147 -7.52 11.66 8.86
C ALA A 147 -8.64 11.84 7.82
N VAL A 148 -8.58 11.03 6.77
CA VAL A 148 -9.58 10.98 5.69
C VAL A 148 -10.22 9.60 5.62
N PRO A 149 -11.52 9.50 5.35
CA PRO A 149 -12.19 8.21 5.19
C PRO A 149 -11.55 7.38 4.08
N LEU A 150 -11.47 6.06 4.32
CA LEU A 150 -11.00 5.12 3.33
C LEU A 150 -12.04 4.89 2.22
#